data_8c2c47a80e4f57d092ff654ce1b5cdec
#
_entry.id   8c2c47a80e4f57d092ff654ce1b5cdec
#
_cell.length_a   1.000
_cell.length_b   1.000
_cell.length_c   1.000
_cell.angle_alpha   90.00
_cell.angle_beta   90.00
_cell.angle_gamma   90.00
#
_symmetry.space_group_name_H-M   'P 1'
#
loop_
_entity.id
_entity.type
_entity.pdbx_description
1 polymer ?
#
loop_
_entity_poly.entity_id
_entity_poly.type
_entity_poly.pdbx_seq_one_letter_code
_entity_poly.pdbx_strand_id
1 'polypeptide(L)'
;MKMKSNFKLWPVGQGLFYSGTIKYENNQNFNFVYDCGSSSMNIDEIVDHYVETSLIDKTLDMLVISHFDEDHISGIPKLLTEVKKIKKIFIPYENGIENYLLFLAFIYGNDGNINEKIDEIILVNSTGPENENNRDFEELNTSIEIEDNFSLPNIKVGVFKGSSIKYRNLWKFKFYNTYLRKTNFSSKIKEEIINLIKDSGCKGLKELLKKLNSPVKNDENCDKEISVKNSLKKIYEKYCSSSYGNSKQNQSSLCLY
;
A
#
# COMPACT_ATOMS: atom_id res chain seq x y z
N MET A 1 -19.37 -13.34 25.28
CA MET A 1 -18.20 -13.06 24.45
C MET A 1 -17.83 -11.58 24.61
N LYS A 2 -16.70 -11.29 25.26
CA LYS A 2 -16.28 -9.89 25.47
C LYS A 2 -15.28 -9.52 24.38
N MET A 3 -15.61 -8.54 23.59
CA MET A 3 -14.73 -7.90 22.62
C MET A 3 -14.25 -6.55 23.19
N LYS A 4 -12.98 -6.23 23.02
CA LYS A 4 -12.44 -4.90 23.29
C LYS A 4 -11.85 -4.34 22.02
N SER A 5 -12.08 -3.09 21.75
CA SER A 5 -11.46 -2.38 20.63
C SER A 5 -10.75 -1.13 21.14
N ASN A 6 -9.63 -0.84 20.54
CA ASN A 6 -8.87 0.38 20.80
C ASN A 6 -8.56 1.03 19.45
N PHE A 7 -8.95 2.29 19.30
CA PHE A 7 -8.72 3.07 18.10
C PHE A 7 -7.94 4.31 18.47
N LYS A 8 -6.95 4.66 17.66
CA LYS A 8 -6.07 5.80 17.93
C LYS A 8 -5.84 6.59 16.65
N LEU A 9 -6.13 7.88 16.71
CA LEU A 9 -5.65 8.86 15.76
C LEU A 9 -4.33 9.41 16.29
N TRP A 10 -3.27 9.25 15.48
CA TRP A 10 -1.92 9.65 15.88
C TRP A 10 -1.68 11.13 15.57
N PRO A 11 -0.89 11.84 16.40
CA PRO A 11 -0.66 13.28 16.24
C PRO A 11 0.39 13.55 15.17
N VAL A 12 0.04 13.38 13.91
CA VAL A 12 0.95 13.51 12.76
C VAL A 12 0.93 14.90 12.10
N GLY A 13 0.27 15.89 12.73
CA GLY A 13 0.11 17.22 12.14
C GLY A 13 -0.77 17.21 10.91
N GLN A 14 -0.32 17.77 9.79
CA GLN A 14 -1.05 17.70 8.53
C GLN A 14 -0.81 16.32 7.90
N GLY A 15 -1.83 15.49 7.93
CA GLY A 15 -1.78 14.12 7.43
C GLY A 15 -2.73 13.20 8.17
N LEU A 16 -2.61 11.91 7.92
CA LEU A 16 -3.43 10.89 8.58
C LEU A 16 -2.60 9.67 8.95
N PHE A 17 -2.68 9.32 10.22
CA PHE A 17 -2.27 8.01 10.73
C PHE A 17 -3.31 7.56 11.76
N TYR A 18 -4.12 6.59 11.36
CA TYR A 18 -5.16 6.02 12.21
C TYR A 18 -4.92 4.53 12.36
N SER A 19 -4.97 4.04 13.59
CA SER A 19 -4.79 2.62 13.89
C SER A 19 -5.90 2.07 14.77
N GLY A 20 -6.15 0.78 14.65
CA GLY A 20 -7.09 0.09 15.50
C GLY A 20 -6.64 -1.32 15.85
N THR A 21 -7.00 -1.74 17.06
CA THR A 21 -6.82 -3.11 17.54
C THR A 21 -8.15 -3.64 18.04
N ILE A 22 -8.59 -4.77 17.49
CA ILE A 22 -9.77 -5.48 17.91
C ILE A 22 -9.30 -6.74 18.66
N LYS A 23 -9.60 -6.83 19.95
CA LYS A 23 -9.14 -7.90 20.85
C LYS A 23 -10.26 -8.88 21.14
N TYR A 24 -9.93 -10.16 21.06
CA TYR A 24 -10.82 -11.28 21.41
C TYR A 24 -10.41 -11.95 22.70
N GLU A 25 -11.33 -12.75 23.27
CA GLU A 25 -11.15 -13.46 24.53
C GLU A 25 -9.91 -14.37 24.59
N ASN A 26 -9.38 -14.85 23.47
CA ASN A 26 -8.25 -15.77 23.41
C ASN A 26 -6.93 -15.08 23.05
N ASN A 27 -6.74 -13.83 23.43
CA ASN A 27 -5.56 -13.01 23.11
C ASN A 27 -5.26 -12.88 21.59
N GLN A 28 -6.22 -13.20 20.74
CA GLN A 28 -6.09 -12.96 19.32
C GLN A 28 -6.47 -11.51 19.03
N ASN A 29 -5.51 -10.77 18.51
CA ASN A 29 -5.72 -9.38 18.12
C ASN A 29 -5.83 -9.30 16.60
N PHE A 30 -6.70 -8.42 16.13
CA PHE A 30 -6.71 -7.95 14.75
C PHE A 30 -6.25 -6.50 14.75
N ASN A 31 -5.12 -6.24 14.11
CA ASN A 31 -4.52 -4.92 14.04
C ASN A 31 -4.67 -4.35 12.65
N PHE A 32 -5.14 -3.12 12.55
CA PHE A 32 -5.22 -2.42 11.29
C PHE A 32 -4.67 -1.01 11.37
N VAL A 33 -4.22 -0.52 10.22
CA VAL A 33 -3.81 0.86 9.98
C VAL A 33 -4.59 1.38 8.78
N TYR A 34 -5.07 2.61 8.88
CA TYR A 34 -5.66 3.38 7.78
C TYR A 34 -4.83 4.64 7.60
N ASP A 35 -4.09 4.70 6.51
CA ASP A 35 -3.07 5.66 6.18
C ASP A 35 -1.92 5.73 7.22
N CYS A 36 -0.80 6.21 6.81
CA CYS A 36 0.36 6.45 7.68
C CYS A 36 1.23 7.52 7.02
N GLY A 37 0.88 8.79 7.20
CA GLY A 37 1.58 9.87 6.55
C GLY A 37 1.47 11.21 7.25
N SER A 38 2.39 12.11 6.91
CA SER A 38 2.46 13.50 7.32
C SER A 38 3.20 14.31 6.26
N SER A 39 2.70 15.51 5.95
CA SER A 39 3.42 16.50 5.14
C SER A 39 4.05 17.61 5.98
N SER A 40 3.79 17.66 7.28
CA SER A 40 4.26 18.73 8.16
C SER A 40 5.36 18.33 9.15
N MET A 41 5.61 17.02 9.31
CA MET A 41 6.61 16.51 10.25
C MET A 41 7.15 15.14 9.84
N ASN A 42 8.33 14.79 10.35
CA ASN A 42 8.83 13.42 10.30
C ASN A 42 8.02 12.56 11.30
N ILE A 43 7.42 11.48 10.82
CA ILE A 43 6.58 10.59 11.64
C ILE A 43 7.27 9.31 12.07
N ASP A 44 8.57 9.15 11.80
CA ASP A 44 9.30 7.91 12.07
C ASP A 44 9.21 7.49 13.55
N GLU A 45 9.38 8.42 14.48
CA GLU A 45 9.27 8.15 15.92
C GLU A 45 7.85 7.71 16.32
N ILE A 46 6.83 8.27 15.66
CA ILE A 46 5.43 7.89 15.89
C ILE A 46 5.18 6.47 15.38
N VAL A 47 5.75 6.12 14.23
CA VAL A 47 5.67 4.77 13.66
C VAL A 47 6.38 3.77 14.56
N ASP A 48 7.60 4.09 15.03
CA ASP A 48 8.34 3.24 15.98
C ASP A 48 7.51 2.99 17.25
N HIS A 49 7.00 4.06 17.84
CA HIS A 49 6.16 3.95 19.04
C HIS A 49 4.88 3.13 18.80
N TYR A 50 4.23 3.29 17.63
CA TYR A 50 3.08 2.47 17.26
C TYR A 50 3.45 0.98 17.20
N VAL A 51 4.50 0.64 16.47
CA VAL A 51 4.91 -0.76 16.27
C VAL A 51 5.29 -1.40 17.58
N GLU A 52 6.04 -0.69 18.44
CA GLU A 52 6.50 -1.20 19.74
C GLU A 52 5.36 -1.38 20.75
N THR A 53 4.40 -0.46 20.77
CA THR A 53 3.36 -0.45 21.83
C THR A 53 2.06 -1.12 21.43
N SER A 54 1.77 -1.21 20.13
CA SER A 54 0.46 -1.67 19.64
C SER A 54 0.50 -3.03 18.96
N LEU A 55 1.66 -3.46 18.41
CA LEU A 55 1.79 -4.70 17.67
C LEU A 55 2.59 -5.75 18.49
N ILE A 56 1.89 -6.76 19.03
CA ILE A 56 2.51 -7.79 19.89
C ILE A 56 3.64 -8.52 19.16
N ASP A 57 3.40 -9.00 17.93
CA ASP A 57 4.37 -9.77 17.12
C ASP A 57 4.94 -8.96 15.97
N LYS A 58 4.83 -7.63 16.02
CA LYS A 58 5.12 -6.74 14.91
C LYS A 58 4.39 -7.15 13.61
N THR A 59 3.20 -7.76 13.77
CA THR A 59 2.36 -8.18 12.64
C THR A 59 1.14 -7.27 12.55
N LEU A 60 0.94 -6.74 11.34
CA LEU A 60 -0.22 -5.96 10.96
C LEU A 60 -1.13 -6.82 10.10
N ASP A 61 -2.40 -6.95 10.48
CA ASP A 61 -3.35 -7.76 9.71
C ASP A 61 -3.81 -7.01 8.46
N MET A 62 -4.05 -5.72 8.59
CA MET A 62 -4.61 -4.91 7.52
C MET A 62 -3.97 -3.51 7.47
N LEU A 63 -3.45 -3.12 6.33
CA LEU A 63 -3.09 -1.75 5.98
C LEU A 63 -4.03 -1.27 4.89
N VAL A 64 -4.67 -0.14 5.08
CA VAL A 64 -5.50 0.52 4.06
C VAL A 64 -4.83 1.83 3.68
N ILE A 65 -4.62 2.04 2.41
CA ILE A 65 -4.12 3.29 1.84
C ILE A 65 -5.28 3.94 1.11
N SER A 66 -5.71 5.12 1.59
CA SER A 66 -6.84 5.84 1.01
C SER A 66 -6.50 6.38 -0.37
N HIS A 67 -5.35 7.00 -0.51
CA HIS A 67 -4.78 7.53 -1.74
C HIS A 67 -3.26 7.73 -1.59
N PHE A 68 -2.58 8.24 -2.61
CA PHE A 68 -1.13 8.27 -2.65
C PHE A 68 -0.53 9.67 -2.40
N ASP A 69 -1.22 10.57 -1.71
CA ASP A 69 -0.63 11.86 -1.31
C ASP A 69 0.36 11.67 -0.15
N GLU A 70 1.38 12.49 -0.11
CA GLU A 70 2.49 12.37 0.86
C GLU A 70 2.01 12.36 2.31
N ASP A 71 1.02 13.18 2.63
CA ASP A 71 0.43 13.28 3.96
C ASP A 71 -0.39 12.05 4.39
N HIS A 72 -0.54 11.06 3.51
CA HIS A 72 -1.20 9.78 3.79
C HIS A 72 -0.26 8.57 3.74
N ILE A 73 0.89 8.66 3.06
CA ILE A 73 1.75 7.50 2.83
C ILE A 73 3.21 7.67 3.24
N SER A 74 3.68 8.88 3.61
CA SER A 74 5.10 9.14 3.86
C SER A 74 5.73 8.27 4.95
N GLY A 75 4.96 7.79 5.92
CA GLY A 75 5.43 6.88 6.97
C GLY A 75 5.40 5.39 6.61
N ILE A 76 4.82 5.01 5.46
CA ILE A 76 4.70 3.60 5.08
C ILE A 76 6.07 2.93 4.86
N PRO A 77 7.08 3.56 4.24
CA PRO A 77 8.42 2.95 4.14
C PRO A 77 9.00 2.62 5.50
N LYS A 78 8.88 3.52 6.48
CA LYS A 78 9.29 3.28 7.86
C LYS A 78 8.47 2.16 8.51
N LEU A 79 7.14 2.16 8.36
CA LEU A 79 6.26 1.10 8.88
C LEU A 79 6.68 -0.26 8.32
N LEU A 80 6.95 -0.37 7.02
CA LEU A 80 7.43 -1.60 6.38
C LEU A 80 8.80 -2.04 6.92
N THR A 81 9.66 -1.11 7.32
CA THR A 81 10.94 -1.46 7.95
C THR A 81 10.73 -2.09 9.32
N GLU A 82 9.86 -1.53 10.14
CA GLU A 82 9.66 -1.90 11.54
C GLU A 82 8.78 -3.13 11.74
N VAL A 83 7.77 -3.33 10.87
CA VAL A 83 6.92 -4.51 10.98
C VAL A 83 7.64 -5.77 10.48
N LYS A 84 7.32 -6.89 11.11
CA LYS A 84 7.74 -8.21 10.63
C LYS A 84 6.91 -8.64 9.43
N LYS A 85 5.61 -8.32 9.44
CA LYS A 85 4.66 -8.76 8.43
C LYS A 85 3.42 -7.87 8.32
N ILE A 86 2.93 -7.69 7.10
CA ILE A 86 1.60 -7.17 6.80
C ILE A 86 0.85 -8.26 6.00
N LYS A 87 -0.28 -8.73 6.52
CA LYS A 87 -1.03 -9.79 5.83
C LYS A 87 -1.70 -9.27 4.56
N LYS A 88 -2.41 -8.15 4.66
CA LYS A 88 -3.14 -7.58 3.51
C LYS A 88 -2.98 -6.07 3.43
N ILE A 89 -2.67 -5.56 2.25
CA ILE A 89 -2.68 -4.13 1.94
C ILE A 89 -3.83 -3.86 0.98
N PHE A 90 -4.68 -2.90 1.33
CA PHE A 90 -5.80 -2.45 0.52
C PHE A 90 -5.46 -1.08 -0.08
N ILE A 91 -5.54 -0.98 -1.39
CA ILE A 91 -5.30 0.26 -2.14
C ILE A 91 -6.46 0.50 -3.12
N PRO A 92 -6.75 1.75 -3.51
CA PRO A 92 -7.82 2.01 -4.44
C PRO A 92 -7.53 1.38 -5.82
N TYR A 93 -8.58 0.83 -6.45
CA TYR A 93 -8.55 0.35 -7.83
C TYR A 93 -9.13 1.41 -8.75
N GLU A 94 -8.44 1.79 -9.79
CA GLU A 94 -8.99 2.71 -10.79
C GLU A 94 -9.43 1.97 -12.05
N ASN A 95 -8.54 1.53 -12.89
CA ASN A 95 -8.89 0.84 -14.15
C ASN A 95 -7.84 -0.21 -14.53
N GLY A 96 -7.11 -0.76 -13.59
CA GLY A 96 -6.03 -1.70 -13.85
C GLY A 96 -5.06 -1.81 -12.68
N ILE A 97 -3.81 -2.08 -12.97
CA ILE A 97 -2.76 -2.29 -11.95
C ILE A 97 -1.96 -1.01 -11.64
N GLU A 98 -2.38 0.15 -12.12
CA GLU A 98 -1.63 1.39 -12.05
C GLU A 98 -1.36 1.82 -10.61
N ASN A 99 -2.35 1.76 -9.74
CA ASN A 99 -2.18 2.07 -8.32
C ASN A 99 -1.24 1.07 -7.63
N TYR A 100 -1.24 -0.19 -8.06
CA TYR A 100 -0.24 -1.16 -7.62
C TYR A 100 1.16 -0.76 -8.09
N LEU A 101 1.33 -0.34 -9.34
CA LEU A 101 2.62 0.12 -9.85
C LEU A 101 3.09 1.41 -9.17
N LEU A 102 2.17 2.35 -8.89
CA LEU A 102 2.47 3.55 -8.11
C LEU A 102 2.91 3.22 -6.69
N PHE A 103 2.21 2.31 -6.03
CA PHE A 103 2.59 1.83 -4.71
C PHE A 103 4.00 1.26 -4.71
N LEU A 104 4.34 0.41 -5.68
CA LEU A 104 5.69 -0.12 -5.82
C LEU A 104 6.72 0.98 -6.10
N ALA A 105 6.41 1.91 -7.01
CA ALA A 105 7.31 3.02 -7.32
C ALA A 105 7.57 3.89 -6.09
N PHE A 106 6.54 4.17 -5.28
CA PHE A 106 6.68 4.89 -4.03
C PHE A 106 7.58 4.14 -3.04
N ILE A 107 7.29 2.87 -2.76
CA ILE A 107 8.02 2.08 -1.75
C ILE A 107 9.49 1.96 -2.13
N TYR A 108 9.79 1.51 -3.35
CA TYR A 108 11.17 1.27 -3.78
C TYR A 108 11.93 2.57 -4.08
N GLY A 109 11.22 3.64 -4.46
CA GLY A 109 11.81 4.97 -4.63
C GLY A 109 12.19 5.64 -3.31
N ASN A 110 11.64 5.19 -2.17
CA ASN A 110 11.91 5.69 -0.83
C ASN A 110 12.57 4.63 0.08
N ASP A 111 13.43 3.80 -0.50
CA ASP A 111 14.23 2.78 0.21
C ASP A 111 13.43 1.72 0.99
N GLY A 112 12.13 1.64 0.74
CA GLY A 112 11.29 0.60 1.30
C GLY A 112 11.56 -0.76 0.66
N ASN A 113 11.33 -1.82 1.43
CA ASN A 113 11.43 -3.19 0.96
C ASN A 113 10.19 -3.98 1.37
N ILE A 114 9.50 -4.54 0.38
CA ILE A 114 8.28 -5.33 0.62
C ILE A 114 8.51 -6.84 0.54
N ASN A 115 9.73 -7.29 0.19
CA ASN A 115 10.02 -8.71 0.03
C ASN A 115 9.78 -9.45 1.35
N GLU A 116 9.03 -10.56 1.26
CA GLU A 116 8.70 -11.46 2.36
C GLU A 116 7.87 -10.85 3.51
N LYS A 117 7.59 -9.53 3.45
CA LYS A 117 6.84 -8.83 4.49
C LYS A 117 5.34 -8.70 4.19
N ILE A 118 4.93 -8.85 2.94
CA ILE A 118 3.56 -8.68 2.49
C ILE A 118 3.05 -9.98 1.88
N ASP A 119 1.89 -10.46 2.33
CA ASP A 119 1.27 -11.64 1.72
C ASP A 119 0.40 -11.27 0.52
N GLU A 120 -0.38 -10.20 0.63
CA GLU A 120 -1.37 -9.86 -0.39
C GLU A 120 -1.57 -8.35 -0.53
N ILE A 121 -1.67 -7.87 -1.78
CA ILE A 121 -2.08 -6.51 -2.13
C ILE A 121 -3.44 -6.60 -2.83
N ILE A 122 -4.41 -5.88 -2.32
CA ILE A 122 -5.80 -5.92 -2.76
C ILE A 122 -6.21 -4.57 -3.33
N LEU A 123 -6.54 -4.57 -4.61
CA LEU A 123 -7.06 -3.43 -5.33
C LEU A 123 -8.58 -3.37 -5.09
N VAL A 124 -9.06 -2.34 -4.42
CA VAL A 124 -10.47 -2.22 -4.03
C VAL A 124 -11.25 -1.50 -5.10
N ASN A 125 -12.13 -2.25 -5.76
CA ASN A 125 -13.08 -1.73 -6.75
C ASN A 125 -14.50 -1.75 -6.16
N SER A 126 -14.73 -0.90 -5.16
CA SER A 126 -16.04 -0.78 -4.52
C SER A 126 -16.75 0.47 -5.02
N THR A 127 -17.81 0.31 -5.74
CA THR A 127 -18.58 1.40 -6.39
C THR A 127 -19.75 1.91 -5.55
N GLY A 128 -19.83 1.55 -4.27
CA GLY A 128 -20.89 2.06 -3.39
C GLY A 128 -21.57 1.02 -2.52
N PRO A 129 -22.54 1.46 -1.69
CA PRO A 129 -23.14 0.64 -0.65
C PRO A 129 -24.06 -0.49 -1.12
N GLU A 130 -24.37 -0.58 -2.40
CA GLU A 130 -25.45 -1.40 -2.93
C GLU A 130 -25.10 -2.89 -3.14
N ASN A 131 -23.82 -3.23 -3.20
CA ASN A 131 -23.41 -4.63 -3.34
C ASN A 131 -22.94 -5.21 -2.01
N GLU A 132 -23.88 -5.66 -1.18
CA GLU A 132 -23.61 -6.32 0.10
C GLU A 132 -22.98 -7.72 -0.05
N ASN A 133 -22.07 -7.91 -0.95
CA ASN A 133 -21.25 -9.11 -0.96
C ASN A 133 -20.24 -9.04 0.18
N ASN A 134 -20.69 -9.42 1.36
CA ASN A 134 -19.83 -9.54 2.53
C ASN A 134 -18.87 -10.73 2.32
N ARG A 135 -17.57 -10.48 2.42
CA ARG A 135 -16.54 -11.52 2.42
C ARG A 135 -15.92 -11.62 3.80
N ASP A 136 -15.58 -12.81 4.23
CA ASP A 136 -14.78 -12.98 5.43
C ASP A 136 -13.33 -12.59 5.13
N PHE A 137 -12.68 -11.91 6.08
CA PHE A 137 -11.29 -11.43 5.92
C PHE A 137 -10.32 -12.61 5.73
N GLU A 138 -10.51 -13.68 6.48
CA GLU A 138 -9.66 -14.88 6.40
C GLU A 138 -9.86 -15.66 5.09
N GLU A 139 -11.10 -15.63 4.55
CA GLU A 139 -11.51 -16.34 3.35
C GLU A 139 -11.43 -15.47 2.09
N LEU A 140 -10.96 -14.21 2.22
CA LEU A 140 -10.85 -13.30 1.10
C LEU A 140 -9.83 -13.84 0.10
N ASN A 141 -10.33 -14.50 -0.93
CA ASN A 141 -9.52 -14.98 -2.04
C ASN A 141 -9.76 -14.05 -3.24
N THR A 142 -8.79 -13.21 -3.49
CA THR A 142 -8.80 -12.31 -4.62
C THR A 142 -7.62 -12.66 -5.50
N SER A 143 -7.86 -12.95 -6.76
CA SER A 143 -6.79 -13.11 -7.74
C SER A 143 -7.15 -12.38 -9.01
N ILE A 144 -6.19 -11.66 -9.56
CA ILE A 144 -6.21 -11.22 -10.94
C ILE A 144 -5.01 -11.81 -11.63
N GLU A 145 -5.15 -12.15 -12.89
CA GLU A 145 -4.01 -12.41 -13.74
C GLU A 145 -3.28 -11.08 -13.95
N ILE A 146 -2.16 -10.92 -13.24
CA ILE A 146 -1.21 -9.86 -13.54
C ILE A 146 -0.29 -10.40 -14.62
N GLU A 147 -0.07 -9.59 -15.66
CA GLU A 147 0.94 -9.91 -16.68
C GLU A 147 2.25 -10.30 -15.97
N ASP A 148 2.89 -11.38 -16.40
CA ASP A 148 4.12 -11.94 -15.78
C ASP A 148 5.19 -10.87 -15.54
N ASN A 149 5.25 -9.87 -16.41
CA ASN A 149 6.20 -8.75 -16.31
C ASN A 149 6.01 -7.89 -15.05
N PHE A 150 4.84 -7.90 -14.41
CA PHE A 150 4.53 -7.10 -13.24
C PHE A 150 4.29 -7.95 -11.99
N SER A 151 4.34 -9.27 -12.09
CA SER A 151 4.14 -10.16 -10.95
C SER A 151 5.35 -10.10 -9.99
N LEU A 152 5.08 -10.13 -8.69
CA LEU A 152 6.10 -10.27 -7.65
C LEU A 152 6.05 -11.68 -7.05
N PRO A 153 7.21 -12.31 -6.80
CA PRO A 153 7.24 -13.59 -6.13
C PRO A 153 6.70 -13.43 -4.71
N ASN A 154 5.92 -14.40 -4.27
CA ASN A 154 5.38 -14.49 -2.90
C ASN A 154 4.35 -13.41 -2.50
N ILE A 155 3.99 -12.48 -3.37
CA ILE A 155 2.94 -11.49 -3.12
C ILE A 155 1.76 -11.80 -4.03
N LYS A 156 0.61 -12.09 -3.42
CA LYS A 156 -0.64 -12.20 -4.18
C LYS A 156 -1.16 -10.80 -4.47
N VAL A 157 -1.62 -10.58 -5.67
CA VAL A 157 -2.32 -9.33 -6.03
C VAL A 157 -3.70 -9.68 -6.54
N GLY A 158 -4.71 -9.00 -6.05
CA GLY A 158 -6.09 -9.29 -6.40
C GLY A 158 -6.98 -8.06 -6.46
N VAL A 159 -8.16 -8.20 -7.06
CA VAL A 159 -9.19 -7.16 -7.09
C VAL A 159 -10.36 -7.57 -6.21
N PHE A 160 -10.70 -6.73 -5.25
CA PHE A 160 -11.88 -6.86 -4.42
C PHE A 160 -13.02 -6.03 -5.00
N LYS A 161 -14.11 -6.70 -5.40
CA LYS A 161 -15.31 -6.07 -5.96
C LYS A 161 -16.47 -5.99 -4.97
N GLY A 162 -16.25 -6.39 -3.72
CA GLY A 162 -17.25 -6.31 -2.66
C GLY A 162 -17.24 -4.96 -1.95
N SER A 163 -18.29 -4.65 -1.22
CA SER A 163 -18.40 -3.42 -0.43
C SER A 163 -17.89 -3.55 1.00
N SER A 164 -17.73 -4.76 1.52
CA SER A 164 -17.30 -4.96 2.90
C SER A 164 -16.61 -6.29 3.15
N ILE A 165 -15.76 -6.26 4.16
CA ILE A 165 -15.06 -7.41 4.70
C ILE A 165 -15.47 -7.59 6.14
N LYS A 166 -15.78 -8.81 6.55
CA LYS A 166 -16.06 -9.19 7.93
C LYS A 166 -14.83 -9.83 8.54
N TYR A 167 -14.56 -9.49 9.78
CA TYR A 167 -13.63 -10.24 10.59
C TYR A 167 -14.41 -11.03 11.64
N ARG A 168 -14.41 -12.35 11.50
CA ARG A 168 -15.09 -13.32 12.41
C ARG A 168 -16.55 -12.99 12.69
N ASN A 169 -17.29 -12.47 11.73
CA ASN A 169 -18.69 -12.04 11.89
C ASN A 169 -18.94 -11.02 13.04
N LEU A 170 -17.91 -10.42 13.59
CA LEU A 170 -17.98 -9.53 14.75
C LEU A 170 -17.65 -8.09 14.41
N TRP A 171 -16.82 -7.89 13.41
CA TRP A 171 -16.44 -6.57 12.93
C TRP A 171 -16.57 -6.49 11.42
N LYS A 172 -17.09 -5.38 10.91
CA LYS A 172 -17.31 -5.15 9.48
C LYS A 172 -16.59 -3.90 9.05
N PHE A 173 -15.69 -4.04 8.09
CA PHE A 173 -15.06 -2.93 7.39
C PHE A 173 -15.79 -2.72 6.08
N LYS A 174 -16.31 -1.52 5.86
CA LYS A 174 -16.93 -1.13 4.59
C LYS A 174 -15.97 -0.26 3.80
N PHE A 175 -15.80 -0.61 2.53
CA PHE A 175 -14.99 0.17 1.61
C PHE A 175 -15.88 0.95 0.66
N TYR A 176 -15.50 2.18 0.44
CA TYR A 176 -16.11 3.05 -0.54
C TYR A 176 -15.01 3.68 -1.38
N ASN A 177 -14.96 3.39 -2.67
CA ASN A 177 -14.01 3.96 -3.61
C ASN A 177 -14.75 4.96 -4.50
N THR A 178 -14.32 6.22 -4.45
CA THR A 178 -14.89 7.29 -5.28
C THR A 178 -14.02 7.55 -6.49
N TYR A 179 -14.63 7.53 -7.66
CA TYR A 179 -13.99 7.93 -8.92
C TYR A 179 -14.44 9.32 -9.30
N LEU A 180 -13.52 10.27 -9.37
CA LEU A 180 -13.88 11.64 -9.80
C LEU A 180 -13.89 11.82 -11.32
N ARG A 181 -13.10 11.09 -12.09
CA ARG A 181 -13.14 11.06 -13.58
C ARG A 181 -12.30 9.92 -14.17
N LYS A 182 -12.72 9.42 -15.34
CA LYS A 182 -11.86 8.60 -16.22
C LYS A 182 -10.78 9.51 -16.81
N THR A 183 -9.52 9.32 -16.44
CA THR A 183 -8.39 9.99 -17.08
C THR A 183 -7.54 8.99 -17.85
N ASN A 184 -6.92 9.43 -18.95
CA ASN A 184 -5.91 8.66 -19.70
C ASN A 184 -4.58 8.53 -18.94
N PHE A 185 -4.64 8.60 -17.60
CA PHE A 185 -3.50 8.68 -16.70
C PHE A 185 -2.87 7.30 -16.52
N SER A 186 -3.70 6.27 -16.49
CA SER A 186 -3.33 4.90 -16.19
C SER A 186 -2.33 4.32 -17.19
N SER A 187 -2.54 4.48 -18.48
CA SER A 187 -1.68 3.91 -19.52
C SER A 187 -0.24 4.44 -19.46
N LYS A 188 -0.04 5.67 -19.02
CA LYS A 188 1.28 6.33 -19.01
C LYS A 188 2.20 5.79 -17.91
N ILE A 189 1.67 5.48 -16.72
CA ILE A 189 2.46 4.91 -15.63
C ILE A 189 3.00 3.54 -16.05
N LYS A 190 2.12 2.71 -16.62
CA LYS A 190 2.50 1.38 -17.12
C LYS A 190 3.60 1.48 -18.17
N GLU A 191 3.47 2.42 -19.11
CA GLU A 191 4.45 2.67 -20.16
C GLU A 191 5.80 3.11 -19.59
N GLU A 192 5.82 4.02 -18.63
CA GLU A 192 7.07 4.48 -17.98
C GLU A 192 7.77 3.36 -17.19
N ILE A 193 7.02 2.53 -16.49
CA ILE A 193 7.58 1.35 -15.80
C ILE A 193 8.14 0.34 -16.81
N ILE A 194 7.45 0.11 -17.93
CA ILE A 194 7.96 -0.76 -19.01
C ILE A 194 9.28 -0.22 -19.58
N ASN A 195 9.33 1.09 -19.83
CA ASN A 195 10.56 1.72 -20.34
C ASN A 195 11.70 1.60 -19.33
N LEU A 196 11.44 1.85 -18.05
CA LEU A 196 12.44 1.69 -17.00
C LEU A 196 12.95 0.24 -16.90
N ILE A 197 12.07 -0.76 -17.04
CA ILE A 197 12.46 -2.18 -17.07
C ILE A 197 13.41 -2.44 -18.25
N LYS A 198 13.06 -1.95 -19.45
CA LYS A 198 13.88 -2.12 -20.67
C LYS A 198 15.24 -1.41 -20.53
N ASP A 199 15.25 -0.16 -20.10
CA ASP A 199 16.46 0.66 -19.94
C ASP A 199 17.42 0.06 -18.89
N SER A 200 16.88 -0.64 -17.90
CA SER A 200 17.64 -1.36 -16.87
C SER A 200 18.14 -2.74 -17.35
N GLY A 201 17.84 -3.14 -18.59
CA GLY A 201 18.19 -4.44 -19.14
C GLY A 201 17.52 -5.62 -18.42
N CYS A 202 16.34 -5.38 -17.83
CA CYS A 202 15.57 -6.40 -17.12
C CYS A 202 14.45 -6.96 -17.99
N LYS A 203 14.07 -8.22 -17.74
CA LYS A 203 12.97 -8.89 -18.46
C LYS A 203 11.58 -8.53 -17.89
N GLY A 204 11.54 -8.03 -16.66
CA GLY A 204 10.30 -7.65 -15.98
C GLY A 204 10.56 -6.98 -14.64
N LEU A 205 9.48 -6.53 -14.01
CA LEU A 205 9.51 -5.82 -12.73
C LEU A 205 10.18 -6.63 -11.62
N LYS A 206 9.92 -7.93 -11.56
CA LYS A 206 10.56 -8.86 -10.60
C LYS A 206 12.08 -8.76 -10.64
N GLU A 207 12.67 -8.79 -11.83
CA GLU A 207 14.13 -8.73 -12.01
C GLU A 207 14.65 -7.33 -11.62
N LEU A 208 13.92 -6.27 -12.03
CA LEU A 208 14.25 -4.91 -11.67
C LEU A 208 14.29 -4.73 -10.14
N LEU A 209 13.25 -5.15 -9.44
CA LEU A 209 13.16 -5.01 -7.99
C LEU A 209 14.14 -5.92 -7.24
N LYS A 210 14.47 -7.10 -7.80
CA LYS A 210 15.51 -7.96 -7.25
C LYS A 210 16.88 -7.29 -7.30
N LYS A 211 17.20 -6.58 -8.38
CA LYS A 211 18.45 -5.80 -8.49
C LYS A 211 18.53 -4.72 -7.40
N LEU A 212 17.42 -4.05 -7.08
CA LEU A 212 17.35 -3.01 -6.04
C LEU A 212 17.55 -3.55 -4.62
N ASN A 213 17.28 -4.83 -4.39
CA ASN A 213 17.38 -5.46 -3.07
C ASN A 213 18.63 -6.31 -2.90
N SER A 214 19.48 -6.40 -3.91
CA SER A 214 20.72 -7.17 -3.82
C SER A 214 21.79 -6.33 -3.11
N PRO A 215 22.52 -6.89 -2.12
CA PRO A 215 23.62 -6.15 -1.50
C PRO A 215 24.65 -5.80 -2.58
N VAL A 216 24.94 -4.52 -2.70
CA VAL A 216 25.87 -3.98 -3.69
C VAL A 216 27.25 -4.57 -3.44
N LYS A 217 27.78 -5.31 -4.40
CA LYS A 217 29.11 -5.90 -4.30
C LYS A 217 30.22 -5.14 -5.04
N ASN A 218 29.87 -4.18 -5.93
CA ASN A 218 30.85 -3.42 -6.72
C ASN A 218 30.33 -2.00 -7.01
N ASP A 219 31.23 -1.01 -7.08
CA ASP A 219 30.94 0.42 -7.27
C ASP A 219 30.10 0.72 -8.53
N GLU A 220 30.33 0.02 -9.65
CA GLU A 220 29.55 0.23 -10.89
C GLU A 220 28.05 -0.17 -10.78
N ASN A 221 27.70 -1.07 -9.87
CA ASN A 221 26.30 -1.47 -9.63
C ASN A 221 25.57 -0.49 -8.71
N CYS A 222 26.31 0.24 -7.88
CA CYS A 222 25.75 1.25 -6.97
C CYS A 222 25.11 2.39 -7.76
N ASP A 223 25.80 2.94 -8.76
CA ASP A 223 25.28 4.06 -9.56
C ASP A 223 24.02 3.69 -10.34
N LYS A 224 23.95 2.44 -10.86
CA LYS A 224 22.77 1.94 -11.57
C LYS A 224 21.59 1.71 -10.64
N GLU A 225 21.83 1.19 -9.43
CA GLU A 225 20.80 1.01 -8.42
C GLU A 225 20.22 2.35 -7.98
N ILE A 226 21.05 3.32 -7.66
CA ILE A 226 20.65 4.70 -7.33
C ILE A 226 19.86 5.31 -8.50
N SER A 227 20.29 5.09 -9.74
CA SER A 227 19.59 5.58 -10.92
C SER A 227 18.17 4.99 -11.05
N VAL A 228 17.97 3.70 -10.79
CA VAL A 228 16.66 3.04 -10.86
C VAL A 228 15.75 3.52 -9.73
N LYS A 229 16.25 3.62 -8.50
CA LYS A 229 15.50 4.17 -7.35
C LYS A 229 15.04 5.59 -7.64
N ASN A 230 15.94 6.45 -8.12
CA ASN A 230 15.62 7.80 -8.49
C ASN A 230 14.58 7.89 -9.63
N SER A 231 14.61 6.96 -10.57
CA SER A 231 13.62 6.89 -11.64
C SER A 231 12.24 6.48 -11.12
N LEU A 232 12.17 5.49 -10.21
CA LEU A 232 10.93 5.11 -9.55
C LEU A 232 10.36 6.26 -8.72
N LYS A 233 11.22 6.96 -7.96
CA LYS A 233 10.83 8.14 -7.20
C LYS A 233 10.28 9.23 -8.09
N LYS A 234 10.91 9.52 -9.23
CA LYS A 234 10.43 10.50 -10.21
C LYS A 234 9.09 10.09 -10.82
N ILE A 235 8.88 8.79 -11.12
CA ILE A 235 7.58 8.30 -11.59
C ILE A 235 6.52 8.57 -10.52
N TYR A 236 6.76 8.20 -9.28
CA TYR A 236 5.82 8.49 -8.19
C TYR A 236 5.56 10.00 -8.06
N GLU A 237 6.60 10.83 -7.95
CA GLU A 237 6.47 12.28 -7.82
C GLU A 237 5.70 12.91 -8.98
N LYS A 238 5.94 12.46 -10.21
CA LYS A 238 5.24 12.94 -11.41
C LYS A 238 3.74 12.68 -11.35
N TYR A 239 3.34 11.58 -10.75
CA TYR A 239 1.95 11.16 -10.76
C TYR A 239 1.21 11.39 -9.44
N CYS A 240 1.92 11.60 -8.33
CA CYS A 240 1.34 11.74 -7.00
C CYS A 240 1.77 13.00 -6.24
N SER A 241 2.83 13.74 -6.63
CA SER A 241 3.26 14.89 -5.84
C SER A 241 2.45 16.16 -6.10
N SER A 242 2.22 16.92 -5.04
CA SER A 242 1.49 18.19 -5.02
C SER A 242 2.13 19.34 -5.84
N SER A 243 3.36 19.17 -6.32
CA SER A 243 4.10 20.17 -7.10
C SER A 243 3.50 20.44 -8.49
N TYR A 244 2.64 19.61 -8.98
CA TYR A 244 1.83 19.87 -10.19
C TYR A 244 0.49 20.49 -9.79
N GLY A 245 0.47 21.75 -9.50
CA GLY A 245 -0.58 22.64 -9.02
C GLY A 245 -1.98 22.56 -9.67
N ASN A 246 -2.54 21.41 -9.86
CA ASN A 246 -3.93 21.19 -10.25
C ASN A 246 -4.42 19.84 -9.72
N SER A 247 -5.28 19.85 -8.75
CA SER A 247 -6.41 18.95 -8.40
C SER A 247 -6.55 17.56 -9.08
N LYS A 248 -5.51 16.94 -9.63
CA LYS A 248 -5.56 15.62 -10.27
C LYS A 248 -5.30 14.47 -9.31
N GLN A 249 -4.84 14.78 -8.10
CA GLN A 249 -4.23 13.84 -7.16
C GLN A 249 -5.23 12.99 -6.38
N ASN A 250 -6.42 13.51 -6.12
CA ASN A 250 -7.49 12.80 -5.42
C ASN A 250 -8.55 12.28 -6.39
N GLN A 251 -8.14 11.64 -7.49
CA GLN A 251 -9.11 11.14 -8.47
C GLN A 251 -9.76 9.83 -8.03
N SER A 252 -9.09 9.06 -7.17
CA SER A 252 -9.71 7.97 -6.46
C SER A 252 -9.29 8.01 -5.00
N SER A 253 -10.22 7.84 -4.10
CA SER A 253 -9.98 7.75 -2.66
C SER A 253 -10.76 6.58 -2.09
N LEU A 254 -10.06 5.77 -1.31
CA LEU A 254 -10.64 4.63 -0.62
C LEU A 254 -11.01 5.04 0.80
N CYS A 255 -12.31 5.13 1.09
CA CYS A 255 -12.81 5.37 2.43
C CYS A 255 -13.07 4.04 3.16
N LEU A 256 -12.82 4.01 4.46
CA LEU A 256 -13.07 2.88 5.36
C LEU A 256 -14.09 3.30 6.44
N TYR A 257 -15.14 2.48 6.61
CA TYR A 257 -16.21 2.68 7.60
C TYR A 257 -16.34 1.45 8.51
#